data_ef8296ae3b2a2e88f5a02ebcd39e69c0
#
_entry.id   ef8296ae3b2a2e88f5a02ebcd39e69c0
#
_cell.length_a   1.000
_cell.length_b   1.000
_cell.length_c   1.000
_cell.angle_alpha   90.00
_cell.angle_beta   90.00
_cell.angle_gamma   90.00
#
_symmetry.space_group_name_H-M   'P 1'
#
loop_
_entity.id
_entity.type
_entity.pdbx_description
1 polymer ?
#
loop_
_entity_poly.entity_id
_entity_poly.type
_entity_poly.pdbx_seq_one_letter_code
_entity_poly.pdbx_strand_id
1 'polypeptide(L)'
;MQSPPRHASLAPVAIIIMGVSGSGKSTLGAILAQALNCPFLDGDDFHDAAAIAKMSAGEPLTDDDRWPWLDRLGRAMGQTLVSGGTAVAACSALRRSYRDRLRAAISAPTRFVLLDASPDELQRRLDHRAGHYMPASLLGSQLATLERPGADEAAALFTADASPRQLRDATLTWLEASDGRTGGMERPSGH
;
A
#
# COMPACT_ATOMS: atom_id res chain seq x y z
N MET A 1 3.26 30.85 15.28
CA MET A 1 2.85 29.91 14.20
C MET A 1 4.10 29.20 13.77
N GLN A 2 4.32 27.95 14.24
CA GLN A 2 5.44 27.14 13.79
C GLN A 2 5.05 26.51 12.45
N SER A 3 5.85 26.76 11.42
CA SER A 3 5.72 26.05 10.14
C SER A 3 5.88 24.54 10.38
N PRO A 4 5.05 23.70 9.75
CA PRO A 4 5.23 22.25 9.88
C PRO A 4 6.62 21.85 9.38
N PRO A 5 7.23 20.80 9.96
CA PRO A 5 8.53 20.31 9.52
C PRO A 5 8.45 20.00 8.01
N ARG A 6 9.33 20.57 7.23
CA ARG A 6 9.51 20.22 5.83
C ARG A 6 10.16 18.84 5.81
N HIS A 7 9.35 17.80 5.62
CA HIS A 7 9.93 16.51 5.22
C HIS A 7 10.73 16.74 3.94
N ALA A 8 11.96 16.25 3.92
CA ALA A 8 12.79 16.30 2.71
C ALA A 8 11.96 15.77 1.53
N SER A 9 11.99 16.50 0.42
CA SER A 9 11.27 16.07 -0.79
C SER A 9 11.81 14.70 -1.18
N LEU A 10 10.98 13.66 -1.01
CA LEU A 10 11.32 12.33 -1.47
C LEU A 10 11.55 12.37 -2.99
N ALA A 11 12.50 11.57 -3.47
CA ALA A 11 12.59 11.28 -4.90
C ALA A 11 11.26 10.68 -5.40
N PRO A 12 10.90 10.85 -6.69
CA PRO A 12 9.66 10.30 -7.22
C PRO A 12 9.47 8.83 -6.85
N VAL A 13 8.40 8.52 -6.08
CA VAL A 13 8.18 7.20 -5.54
C VAL A 13 6.70 6.88 -5.36
N ALA A 14 6.31 5.67 -5.71
CA ALA A 14 5.01 5.08 -5.38
C ALA A 14 5.10 4.39 -4.01
N ILE A 15 4.15 4.67 -3.14
CA ILE A 15 4.06 4.04 -1.81
C ILE A 15 2.74 3.28 -1.74
N ILE A 16 2.80 1.97 -1.52
CA ILE A 16 1.61 1.11 -1.43
C ILE A 16 1.49 0.57 -0.01
N ILE A 17 0.45 1.01 0.68
CA ILE A 17 0.07 0.46 1.98
C ILE A 17 -0.72 -0.82 1.73
N MET A 18 -0.19 -1.96 2.19
CA MET A 18 -0.75 -3.27 1.91
C MET A 18 -1.12 -4.05 3.16
N GLY A 19 -1.86 -5.13 2.98
CA GLY A 19 -2.32 -6.02 4.04
C GLY A 19 -3.78 -6.45 3.84
N VAL A 20 -4.27 -7.31 4.72
CA VAL A 20 -5.61 -7.86 4.66
C VAL A 20 -6.69 -6.81 4.99
N SER A 21 -7.96 -7.13 4.74
CA SER A 21 -9.08 -6.25 5.11
C SER A 21 -9.08 -5.99 6.63
N GLY A 22 -9.43 -4.79 7.04
CA GLY A 22 -9.40 -4.40 8.46
C GLY A 22 -8.03 -3.99 9.02
N SER A 23 -6.92 -4.16 8.29
CA SER A 23 -5.58 -3.80 8.80
C SER A 23 -5.32 -2.30 8.94
N GLY A 24 -6.15 -1.42 8.35
CA GLY A 24 -6.01 0.04 8.46
C GLY A 24 -5.32 0.71 7.28
N LYS A 25 -5.20 0.04 6.12
CA LYS A 25 -4.52 0.54 4.92
C LYS A 25 -4.99 1.92 4.47
N SER A 26 -6.29 2.10 4.27
CA SER A 26 -6.85 3.36 3.77
C SER A 26 -6.65 4.49 4.78
N THR A 27 -6.75 4.19 6.08
CA THR A 27 -6.50 5.16 7.15
C THR A 27 -5.04 5.63 7.14
N LEU A 28 -4.08 4.68 7.15
CA LEU A 28 -2.66 5.04 7.08
C LEU A 28 -2.32 5.74 5.76
N GLY A 29 -2.84 5.22 4.63
CA GLY A 29 -2.60 5.80 3.31
C GLY A 29 -3.04 7.26 3.22
N ALA A 30 -4.22 7.58 3.70
CA ALA A 30 -4.75 8.94 3.68
C ALA A 30 -3.92 9.92 4.53
N ILE A 31 -3.57 9.54 5.78
CA ILE A 31 -2.76 10.41 6.66
C ILE A 31 -1.31 10.54 6.20
N LEU A 32 -0.76 9.50 5.58
CA LEU A 32 0.59 9.54 5.00
C LEU A 32 0.61 10.46 3.77
N ALA A 33 -0.35 10.33 2.87
CA ALA A 33 -0.49 11.19 1.69
C ALA A 33 -0.64 12.67 2.09
N GLN A 34 -1.44 12.95 3.12
CA GLN A 34 -1.56 14.29 3.68
C GLN A 34 -0.21 14.80 4.22
N ALA A 35 0.54 13.98 4.96
CA ALA A 35 1.84 14.36 5.50
C ALA A 35 2.89 14.63 4.41
N LEU A 36 2.84 13.86 3.32
CA LEU A 36 3.72 14.01 2.15
C LEU A 36 3.22 15.06 1.14
N ASN A 37 2.03 15.65 1.37
CA ASN A 37 1.37 16.58 0.46
C ASN A 37 1.27 16.00 -0.97
N CYS A 38 0.81 14.75 -1.10
CA CYS A 38 0.69 14.04 -2.36
C CYS A 38 -0.69 13.37 -2.49
N PRO A 39 -1.09 12.94 -3.71
CA PRO A 39 -2.34 12.24 -3.92
C PRO A 39 -2.40 10.89 -3.21
N PHE A 40 -3.62 10.53 -2.74
CA PHE A 40 -3.99 9.22 -2.23
C PHE A 40 -4.97 8.55 -3.18
N LEU A 41 -4.72 7.27 -3.49
CA LEU A 41 -5.60 6.41 -4.29
C LEU A 41 -6.05 5.23 -3.43
N ASP A 42 -7.37 5.04 -3.27
CA ASP A 42 -7.86 3.81 -2.66
C ASP A 42 -7.99 2.73 -3.75
N GLY A 43 -7.28 1.62 -3.59
CA GLY A 43 -7.29 0.51 -4.54
C GLY A 43 -8.68 -0.09 -4.76
N ASP A 44 -9.54 0.00 -3.76
CA ASP A 44 -10.90 -0.53 -3.84
C ASP A 44 -11.75 0.22 -4.89
N ASP A 45 -11.45 1.49 -5.18
CA ASP A 45 -12.13 2.28 -6.21
C ASP A 45 -11.84 1.81 -7.65
N PHE A 46 -10.82 0.96 -7.81
CA PHE A 46 -10.39 0.45 -9.12
C PHE A 46 -10.97 -0.93 -9.47
N HIS A 47 -11.78 -1.53 -8.59
CA HIS A 47 -12.52 -2.75 -8.92
C HIS A 47 -13.63 -2.45 -9.93
N ASP A 48 -13.86 -3.40 -10.84
CA ASP A 48 -15.04 -3.33 -11.72
C ASP A 48 -16.30 -3.87 -11.01
N ALA A 49 -17.44 -3.66 -11.63
CA ALA A 49 -18.73 -4.05 -11.07
C ALA A 49 -18.85 -5.57 -10.83
N ALA A 50 -18.20 -6.38 -11.68
CA ALA A 50 -18.22 -7.84 -11.52
C ALA A 50 -17.42 -8.29 -10.28
N ALA A 51 -16.23 -7.71 -10.07
CA ALA A 51 -15.42 -7.96 -8.89
C ALA A 51 -16.11 -7.50 -7.60
N ILE A 52 -16.76 -6.32 -7.63
CA ILE A 52 -17.54 -5.80 -6.50
C ILE A 52 -18.71 -6.75 -6.19
N ALA A 53 -19.44 -7.25 -7.18
CA ALA A 53 -20.55 -8.17 -7.00
C ALA A 53 -20.08 -9.48 -6.35
N LYS A 54 -18.98 -10.09 -6.83
CA LYS A 54 -18.39 -11.29 -6.22
C LYS A 54 -18.03 -11.06 -4.75
N MET A 55 -17.29 -10.00 -4.45
CA MET A 55 -16.88 -9.69 -3.07
C MET A 55 -18.08 -9.44 -2.15
N SER A 56 -19.12 -8.76 -2.65
CA SER A 56 -20.36 -8.53 -1.88
C SER A 56 -21.15 -9.82 -1.61
N ALA A 57 -21.04 -10.81 -2.51
CA ALA A 57 -21.59 -12.15 -2.31
C ALA A 57 -20.75 -13.05 -1.39
N GLY A 58 -19.60 -12.55 -0.90
CA GLY A 58 -18.68 -13.32 -0.08
C GLY A 58 -17.80 -14.28 -0.88
N GLU A 59 -17.73 -14.11 -2.20
CA GLU A 59 -16.91 -14.91 -3.09
C GLU A 59 -15.50 -14.29 -3.22
N PRO A 60 -14.42 -15.07 -2.99
CA PRO A 60 -13.07 -14.58 -3.18
C PRO A 60 -12.79 -14.35 -4.67
N LEU A 61 -12.09 -13.27 -4.98
CA LEU A 61 -11.61 -13.01 -6.33
C LEU A 61 -10.53 -14.03 -6.73
N THR A 62 -10.56 -14.46 -7.98
CA THR A 62 -9.48 -15.24 -8.61
C THR A 62 -8.32 -14.32 -9.02
N ASP A 63 -7.20 -14.90 -9.44
CA ASP A 63 -6.08 -14.10 -9.97
C ASP A 63 -6.50 -13.38 -11.28
N ASP A 64 -7.30 -14.03 -12.13
CA ASP A 64 -7.82 -13.42 -13.37
C ASP A 64 -8.73 -12.21 -13.09
N ASP A 65 -9.51 -12.25 -12.01
CA ASP A 65 -10.30 -11.08 -11.58
C ASP A 65 -9.39 -9.93 -11.10
N ARG A 66 -8.20 -10.24 -10.54
CA ARG A 66 -7.29 -9.26 -9.95
C ARG A 66 -6.38 -8.57 -10.96
N TRP A 67 -5.94 -9.27 -12.01
CA TRP A 67 -4.98 -8.70 -12.96
C TRP A 67 -5.44 -7.38 -13.58
N PRO A 68 -6.67 -7.24 -14.11
CA PRO A 68 -7.13 -5.97 -14.66
C PRO A 68 -7.24 -4.86 -13.61
N TRP A 69 -7.62 -5.20 -12.38
CA TRP A 69 -7.68 -4.27 -11.27
C TRP A 69 -6.31 -3.72 -10.88
N LEU A 70 -5.31 -4.60 -10.70
CA LEU A 70 -3.94 -4.20 -10.39
C LEU A 70 -3.33 -3.33 -11.51
N ASP A 71 -3.62 -3.64 -12.77
CA ASP A 71 -3.18 -2.84 -13.91
C ASP A 71 -3.81 -1.44 -13.93
N ARG A 72 -5.10 -1.33 -13.59
CA ARG A 72 -5.78 -0.03 -13.50
C ARG A 72 -5.18 0.83 -12.40
N LEU A 73 -5.01 0.27 -11.21
CA LEU A 73 -4.39 0.97 -10.08
C LEU A 73 -2.94 1.37 -10.40
N GLY A 74 -2.14 0.43 -10.92
CA GLY A 74 -0.74 0.70 -11.25
C GLY A 74 -0.58 1.81 -12.28
N ARG A 75 -1.39 1.81 -13.35
CA ARG A 75 -1.38 2.89 -14.36
C ARG A 75 -1.79 4.23 -13.78
N ALA A 76 -2.83 4.27 -12.93
CA ALA A 76 -3.27 5.50 -12.29
C ALA A 76 -2.17 6.06 -11.37
N MET A 77 -1.49 5.22 -10.60
CA MET A 77 -0.34 5.62 -9.80
C MET A 77 0.79 6.16 -10.67
N GLY A 78 1.16 5.45 -11.75
CA GLY A 78 2.22 5.89 -12.68
C GLY A 78 1.92 7.28 -13.28
N GLN A 79 0.68 7.52 -13.71
CA GLN A 79 0.24 8.84 -14.20
C GLN A 79 0.35 9.93 -13.12
N THR A 80 -0.03 9.60 -11.89
CA THR A 80 0.06 10.53 -10.75
C THR A 80 1.50 10.92 -10.45
N LEU A 81 2.44 9.98 -10.54
CA LEU A 81 3.87 10.24 -10.31
C LEU A 81 4.46 11.20 -11.33
N VAL A 82 4.05 11.12 -12.59
CA VAL A 82 4.53 12.04 -13.65
C VAL A 82 4.19 13.50 -13.32
N SER A 83 3.05 13.75 -12.69
CA SER A 83 2.58 15.10 -12.38
C SER A 83 2.95 15.57 -10.97
N GLY A 84 3.17 14.68 -10.01
CA GLY A 84 3.31 15.02 -8.59
C GLY A 84 4.55 14.47 -7.87
N GLY A 85 5.35 13.63 -8.51
CA GLY A 85 6.58 13.05 -7.96
C GLY A 85 6.36 11.93 -6.94
N THR A 86 5.34 12.00 -6.10
CA THR A 86 5.01 10.98 -5.08
C THR A 86 3.52 10.68 -5.11
N ALA A 87 3.15 9.42 -4.91
CA ALA A 87 1.78 8.98 -4.76
C ALA A 87 1.68 7.88 -3.70
N VAL A 88 0.60 7.88 -2.92
CA VAL A 88 0.28 6.84 -1.95
C VAL A 88 -0.96 6.09 -2.40
N ALA A 89 -0.95 4.77 -2.29
CA ALA A 89 -2.15 3.96 -2.51
C ALA A 89 -2.40 2.97 -1.37
N ALA A 90 -3.66 2.61 -1.14
CA ALA A 90 -4.05 1.45 -0.36
C ALA A 90 -4.40 0.31 -1.32
N CYS A 91 -3.80 -0.87 -1.14
CA CYS A 91 -4.09 -2.05 -1.95
C CYS A 91 -3.77 -3.30 -1.14
N SER A 92 -4.59 -4.36 -1.22
CA SER A 92 -4.29 -5.59 -0.48
C SER A 92 -2.92 -6.18 -0.84
N ALA A 93 -2.58 -6.27 -2.13
CA ALA A 93 -1.27 -6.70 -2.69
C ALA A 93 -0.67 -7.95 -1.99
N LEU A 94 -1.52 -8.93 -1.66
CA LEU A 94 -1.20 -10.03 -0.72
C LEU A 94 -0.15 -10.99 -1.25
N ARG A 95 -0.08 -11.25 -2.54
CA ARG A 95 0.93 -12.13 -3.15
C ARG A 95 2.09 -11.34 -3.73
N ARG A 96 3.26 -11.98 -3.78
CA ARG A 96 4.42 -11.41 -4.48
C ARG A 96 4.09 -11.08 -5.94
N SER A 97 3.41 -12.00 -6.64
CA SER A 97 3.00 -11.79 -8.04
C SER A 97 2.13 -10.53 -8.24
N TYR A 98 1.29 -10.17 -7.26
CA TYR A 98 0.48 -8.95 -7.31
C TYR A 98 1.36 -7.72 -7.14
N ARG A 99 2.34 -7.77 -6.23
CA ARG A 99 3.31 -6.67 -6.02
C ARG A 99 4.20 -6.46 -7.25
N ASP A 100 4.65 -7.55 -7.87
CA ASP A 100 5.43 -7.50 -9.11
C ASP A 100 4.60 -6.90 -10.26
N ARG A 101 3.33 -7.27 -10.38
CA ARG A 101 2.40 -6.70 -11.36
C ARG A 101 2.22 -5.19 -11.18
N LEU A 102 2.03 -4.75 -9.93
CA LEU A 102 1.94 -3.33 -9.59
C LEU A 102 3.22 -2.58 -9.95
N ARG A 103 4.40 -3.10 -9.59
CA ARG A 103 5.70 -2.49 -9.97
C ARG A 103 5.83 -2.32 -11.47
N ALA A 104 5.50 -3.36 -12.24
CA ALA A 104 5.56 -3.31 -13.69
C ALA A 104 4.59 -2.27 -14.28
N ALA A 105 3.37 -2.19 -13.76
CA ALA A 105 2.35 -1.23 -14.24
C ALA A 105 2.65 0.22 -13.86
N ILE A 106 3.26 0.46 -12.68
CA ILE A 106 3.65 1.79 -12.20
C ILE A 106 4.87 2.32 -12.97
N SER A 107 5.80 1.44 -13.33
CA SER A 107 7.06 1.79 -14.05
C SER A 107 7.90 2.86 -13.36
N ALA A 108 7.92 2.88 -12.02
CA ALA A 108 8.68 3.81 -11.20
C ALA A 108 9.11 3.13 -9.88
N PRO A 109 10.06 3.71 -9.12
CA PRO A 109 10.41 3.21 -7.81
C PRO A 109 9.17 3.02 -6.94
N THR A 110 8.99 1.81 -6.40
CA THR A 110 7.80 1.44 -5.62
C THR A 110 8.22 0.88 -4.27
N ARG A 111 7.61 1.39 -3.21
CA ARG A 111 7.79 0.95 -1.82
C ARG A 111 6.50 0.33 -1.31
N PHE A 112 6.61 -0.79 -0.60
CA PHE A 112 5.47 -1.44 0.02
C PHE A 112 5.54 -1.32 1.54
N VAL A 113 4.39 -1.09 2.17
CA VAL A 113 4.28 -1.01 3.63
C VAL A 113 3.21 -2.02 4.05
N LEU A 114 3.62 -3.15 4.60
CA LEU A 114 2.71 -4.17 5.11
C LEU A 114 2.24 -3.79 6.52
N LEU A 115 0.93 -3.67 6.69
CA LEU A 115 0.27 -3.62 7.99
C LEU A 115 -0.12 -5.03 8.41
N ASP A 116 0.68 -5.62 9.30
CA ASP A 116 0.45 -6.94 9.85
C ASP A 116 -0.34 -6.83 11.16
N ALA A 117 -1.46 -7.52 11.26
CA ALA A 117 -2.29 -7.57 12.45
C ALA A 117 -2.66 -9.02 12.78
N SER A 118 -2.87 -9.31 14.06
CA SER A 118 -3.32 -10.64 14.47
C SER A 118 -4.74 -10.93 13.94
N PRO A 119 -5.08 -12.19 13.66
CA PRO A 119 -6.43 -12.56 13.24
C PRO A 119 -7.52 -12.06 14.19
N ASP A 120 -7.28 -12.12 15.50
CA ASP A 120 -8.24 -11.69 16.51
C ASP A 120 -8.48 -10.17 16.48
N GLU A 121 -7.43 -9.39 16.24
CA GLU A 121 -7.55 -7.93 16.09
C GLU A 121 -8.30 -7.57 14.81
N LEU A 122 -8.00 -8.24 13.72
CA LEU A 122 -8.67 -8.04 12.44
C LEU A 122 -10.16 -8.35 12.54
N GLN A 123 -10.50 -9.47 13.19
CA GLN A 123 -11.90 -9.85 13.42
C GLN A 123 -12.63 -8.79 14.24
N ARG A 124 -12.05 -8.35 15.36
CA ARG A 124 -12.63 -7.28 16.19
C ARG A 124 -12.87 -6.00 15.42
N ARG A 125 -11.92 -5.59 14.57
CA ARG A 125 -12.05 -4.37 13.75
C ARG A 125 -13.14 -4.50 12.69
N LEU A 126 -13.27 -5.66 12.06
CA LEU A 126 -14.31 -5.93 11.07
C LEU A 126 -15.70 -5.95 11.68
N ASP A 127 -15.88 -6.56 12.86
CA ASP A 127 -17.15 -6.63 13.58
C ASP A 127 -17.69 -5.24 13.97
N HIS A 128 -16.81 -4.27 14.20
CA HIS A 128 -17.16 -2.89 14.57
C HIS A 128 -17.32 -1.94 13.37
N ARG A 129 -17.07 -2.42 12.15
CA ARG A 129 -17.07 -1.60 10.94
C ARG A 129 -18.39 -1.67 10.19
N ALA A 130 -19.23 -0.63 10.34
CA ALA A 130 -20.46 -0.50 9.55
C ALA A 130 -20.15 -0.08 8.09
N GLY A 131 -20.86 -0.68 7.12
CA GLY A 131 -20.90 -0.19 5.74
C GLY A 131 -19.80 -0.68 4.78
N HIS A 132 -19.04 -1.72 5.11
CA HIS A 132 -18.10 -2.33 4.15
C HIS A 132 -18.79 -3.46 3.36
N TYR A 133 -18.58 -3.45 2.02
CA TYR A 133 -19.11 -4.50 1.14
C TYR A 133 -18.34 -5.84 1.24
N MET A 134 -17.21 -5.90 1.95
CA MET A 134 -16.44 -7.13 2.11
C MET A 134 -16.80 -7.84 3.42
N PRO A 135 -17.45 -9.02 3.34
CA PRO A 135 -17.80 -9.81 4.52
C PRO A 135 -16.57 -10.29 5.29
N ALA A 136 -16.69 -10.41 6.62
CA ALA A 136 -15.67 -10.98 7.49
C ALA A 136 -15.26 -12.41 7.09
N SER A 137 -16.17 -13.15 6.42
CA SER A 137 -15.91 -14.50 5.88
C SER A 137 -14.72 -14.57 4.89
N LEU A 138 -14.37 -13.46 4.24
CA LEU A 138 -13.22 -13.40 3.34
C LEU A 138 -11.88 -13.21 4.05
N LEU A 139 -11.87 -12.88 5.34
CA LEU A 139 -10.63 -12.65 6.11
C LEU A 139 -9.73 -13.89 6.11
N GLY A 140 -10.30 -15.07 6.38
CA GLY A 140 -9.54 -16.33 6.38
C GLY A 140 -8.86 -16.60 5.05
N SER A 141 -9.58 -16.38 3.93
CA SER A 141 -9.02 -16.50 2.58
C SER A 141 -7.89 -15.51 2.32
N GLN A 142 -8.02 -14.27 2.80
CA GLN A 142 -6.97 -13.27 2.63
C GLN A 142 -5.72 -13.60 3.45
N LEU A 143 -5.88 -14.06 4.69
CA LEU A 143 -4.77 -14.49 5.54
C LEU A 143 -4.02 -15.69 4.94
N ALA A 144 -4.74 -16.66 4.37
CA ALA A 144 -4.16 -17.80 3.68
C ALA A 144 -3.43 -17.39 2.37
N THR A 145 -3.82 -16.27 1.77
CA THR A 145 -3.21 -15.75 0.53
C THR A 145 -1.99 -14.85 0.82
N LEU A 146 -1.85 -14.34 2.04
CA LEU A 146 -0.81 -13.36 2.38
C LEU A 146 0.60 -13.97 2.32
N GLU A 147 1.38 -13.53 1.36
CA GLU A 147 2.81 -13.74 1.26
C GLU A 147 3.55 -12.50 1.78
N ARG A 148 4.21 -12.61 2.93
CA ARG A 148 5.00 -11.50 3.46
C ARG A 148 6.13 -11.12 2.52
N PRO A 149 6.41 -9.81 2.32
CA PRO A 149 7.52 -9.36 1.48
C PRO A 149 8.84 -9.97 1.92
N GLY A 150 9.63 -10.42 0.93
CA GLY A 150 10.99 -10.91 1.15
C GLY A 150 12.00 -9.78 1.34
N ALA A 151 13.21 -10.13 1.77
CA ALA A 151 14.30 -9.18 1.99
C ALA A 151 14.76 -8.47 0.70
N ASP A 152 14.47 -9.05 -0.46
CA ASP A 152 14.75 -8.51 -1.79
C ASP A 152 13.67 -7.53 -2.29
N GLU A 153 12.56 -7.41 -1.55
CA GLU A 153 11.52 -6.45 -1.87
C GLU A 153 11.74 -5.14 -1.10
N ALA A 154 11.56 -4.01 -1.76
CA ALA A 154 11.63 -2.69 -1.13
C ALA A 154 10.37 -2.47 -0.26
N ALA A 155 10.34 -3.11 0.91
CA ALA A 155 9.17 -3.18 1.77
C ALA A 155 9.52 -2.99 3.25
N ALA A 156 8.58 -2.41 4.01
CA ALA A 156 8.59 -2.41 5.47
C ALA A 156 7.40 -3.20 6.00
N LEU A 157 7.55 -3.74 7.20
CA LEU A 157 6.48 -4.43 7.92
C LEU A 157 6.28 -3.73 9.26
N PHE A 158 5.04 -3.30 9.53
CA PHE A 158 4.65 -2.71 10.81
C PHE A 158 3.48 -3.49 11.41
N THR A 159 3.51 -3.67 12.73
CA THR A 159 2.36 -4.24 13.45
C THR A 159 1.23 -3.21 13.51
N ALA A 160 0.03 -3.62 13.15
CA ALA A 160 -1.13 -2.72 13.10
C ALA A 160 -1.69 -2.36 14.50
N ASP A 161 -1.00 -2.72 15.58
CA ASP A 161 -1.39 -2.40 16.97
C ASP A 161 -1.05 -0.95 17.36
N ALA A 162 -0.11 -0.34 16.62
CA ALA A 162 0.25 1.06 16.83
C ALA A 162 -0.85 2.01 16.32
N SER A 163 -0.93 3.19 16.93
CA SER A 163 -1.87 4.22 16.47
C SER A 163 -1.56 4.66 15.03
N PRO A 164 -2.56 5.13 14.26
CA PRO A 164 -2.33 5.61 12.90
C PRO A 164 -1.23 6.67 12.79
N ARG A 165 -1.07 7.54 13.81
CA ARG A 165 -0.01 8.55 13.85
C ARG A 165 1.37 7.92 14.02
N GLN A 166 1.52 6.94 14.92
CA GLN A 166 2.78 6.23 15.12
C GLN A 166 3.18 5.46 13.85
N LEU A 167 2.23 4.80 13.18
CA LEU A 167 2.46 4.11 11.91
C LEU A 167 2.91 5.07 10.81
N ARG A 168 2.28 6.25 10.71
CA ARG A 168 2.70 7.30 9.78
C ARG A 168 4.14 7.72 10.05
N ASP A 169 4.48 8.04 11.30
CA ASP A 169 5.81 8.55 11.66
C ASP A 169 6.89 7.50 11.42
N ALA A 170 6.62 6.24 11.76
CA ALA A 170 7.50 5.11 11.47
C ALA A 170 7.69 4.90 9.96
N THR A 171 6.62 5.05 9.18
CA THR A 171 6.67 4.93 7.72
C THR A 171 7.53 6.05 7.11
N LEU A 172 7.35 7.30 7.55
CA LEU A 172 8.15 8.44 7.09
C LEU A 172 9.64 8.23 7.39
N THR A 173 9.97 7.84 8.61
CA THR A 173 11.35 7.53 9.02
C THR A 173 11.97 6.43 8.14
N TRP A 174 11.20 5.37 7.85
CA TRP A 174 11.67 4.29 6.98
C TRP A 174 11.89 4.73 5.53
N LEU A 175 11.01 5.57 4.99
CA LEU A 175 11.14 6.12 3.63
C LEU A 175 12.41 6.96 3.51
N GLU A 176 12.65 7.88 4.44
CA GLU A 176 13.84 8.73 4.49
C GLU A 176 15.14 7.90 4.55
N ALA A 177 15.18 6.88 5.41
CA ALA A 177 16.32 5.97 5.52
C ALA A 177 16.54 5.12 4.25
N SER A 178 15.48 4.86 3.49
CA SER A 178 15.54 4.08 2.25
C SER A 178 16.04 4.91 1.06
N ASP A 179 15.71 6.19 1.01
CA ASP A 179 16.20 7.11 -0.03
C ASP A 179 17.69 7.43 0.14
N GLY A 180 18.19 7.57 1.37
CA GLY A 180 19.61 7.78 1.65
C GLY A 180 20.52 6.62 1.21
N ARG A 181 19.99 5.40 1.10
CA ARG A 181 20.76 4.23 0.62
C ARG A 181 20.87 4.14 -0.90
N THR A 182 19.99 4.76 -1.65
CA THR A 182 20.03 4.79 -3.11
C THR A 182 20.95 5.89 -3.67
N GLY A 183 21.29 6.89 -2.86
CA GLY A 183 22.19 8.01 -3.26
C GLY A 183 23.70 7.72 -3.14
N GLY A 184 24.09 6.59 -2.53
CA GLY A 184 25.49 6.25 -2.20
C GLY A 184 26.26 5.42 -3.24
N MET A 185 25.73 5.20 -4.45
CA MET A 185 26.48 4.53 -5.52
C MET A 185 27.20 5.58 -6.36
N GLU A 186 28.31 6.10 -5.82
CA GLU A 186 29.30 6.90 -6.57
C GLU A 186 29.70 6.14 -7.83
N ARG A 187 29.60 6.81 -8.96
CA ARG A 187 30.19 6.33 -10.21
C ARG A 187 31.71 6.25 -10.03
N PRO A 188 32.36 5.13 -10.34
CA PRO A 188 33.82 5.11 -10.36
C PRO A 188 34.30 6.11 -11.43
N SER A 189 35.11 7.08 -10.98
CA SER A 189 35.80 8.02 -11.83
C SER A 189 36.73 7.21 -12.74
N GLY A 190 36.40 7.15 -14.05
CA GLY A 190 37.30 6.64 -15.05
C GLY A 190 38.48 7.61 -15.24
N HIS A 191 39.66 7.06 -15.07
CA HIS A 191 40.90 7.65 -15.61
C HIS A 191 41.22 6.95 -16.94
#